data_8503eb2d66c71030915fbc953d5118b3
#
_entry.id   8503eb2d66c71030915fbc953d5118b3
#
_cell.length_a   1.000
_cell.length_b   1.000
_cell.length_c   1.000
_cell.angle_alpha   90.00
_cell.angle_beta   90.00
_cell.angle_gamma   90.00
#
_symmetry.space_group_name_H-M   'P 1'
#
loop_
_entity.id
_entity.type
_entity.pdbx_description
1 polymer ?
#
loop_
_entity_poly.entity_id
_entity_poly.type
_entity_poly.pdbx_seq_one_letter_code
_entity_poly.pdbx_strand_id
1 'polypeptide(L)'
;DSTDLRILKVLQTKGRISNAELADEINLSPSACHRRIQRIEDRGFIKDYVALLDPRKVGVPTTVFVEITLNAQADDVLDAFEQAVSKIPNVLECHLMAGSADYILKVVAEDTEDYSRIHRQHLTRLPGVAQMQSSFTLRTVFKTTALPV
;
A
#
# COMPACT_ATOMS: atom_id res chain seq x y z
N ASP A 1 22.04 4.37 -11.87
CA ASP A 1 22.80 3.54 -12.82
C ASP A 1 22.48 2.05 -12.58
N SER A 2 23.10 1.18 -13.35
CA SER A 2 22.82 -0.28 -13.27
C SER A 2 23.22 -0.88 -11.92
N THR A 3 24.26 -0.37 -11.28
CA THR A 3 24.66 -0.84 -9.95
C THR A 3 23.64 -0.42 -8.90
N ASP A 4 23.16 0.82 -8.97
CA ASP A 4 22.14 1.32 -8.05
C ASP A 4 20.83 0.53 -8.23
N LEU A 5 20.45 0.18 -9.45
CA LEU A 5 19.28 -0.66 -9.69
C LEU A 5 19.44 -2.07 -9.08
N ARG A 6 20.64 -2.64 -9.14
CA ARG A 6 20.93 -3.92 -8.50
C ARG A 6 20.77 -3.83 -6.98
N ILE A 7 21.24 -2.74 -6.38
CA ILE A 7 21.06 -2.48 -4.95
C ILE A 7 19.56 -2.43 -4.61
N LEU A 8 18.80 -1.66 -5.38
CA LEU A 8 17.36 -1.52 -5.16
C LEU A 8 16.62 -2.85 -5.29
N LYS A 9 17.00 -3.68 -6.27
CA LYS A 9 16.41 -5.02 -6.42
C LYS A 9 16.60 -5.87 -5.19
N VAL A 10 17.80 -5.87 -4.61
CA VAL A 10 18.09 -6.65 -3.39
C VAL A 10 17.31 -6.08 -2.20
N LEU A 11 17.35 -4.77 -2.01
CA LEU A 11 16.71 -4.12 -0.86
C LEU A 11 15.20 -4.32 -0.83
N GLN A 12 14.54 -4.40 -2.00
CA GLN A 12 13.10 -4.64 -2.07
C GLN A 12 12.68 -5.98 -1.47
N THR A 13 13.55 -6.98 -1.53
CA THR A 13 13.24 -8.34 -1.09
C THR A 13 13.96 -8.73 0.19
N LYS A 14 15.04 -8.04 0.51
CA LYS A 14 15.88 -8.30 1.70
C LYS A 14 16.11 -7.00 2.46
N GLY A 15 15.04 -6.40 2.96
CA GLY A 15 15.11 -5.07 3.60
C GLY A 15 15.99 -5.02 4.85
N ARG A 16 16.27 -6.16 5.50
CA ARG A 16 17.13 -6.24 6.68
C ARG A 16 18.57 -6.66 6.37
N ILE A 17 18.93 -6.78 5.10
CA ILE A 17 20.30 -7.16 4.73
C ILE A 17 21.29 -6.13 5.28
N SER A 18 22.42 -6.59 5.81
CA SER A 18 23.49 -5.69 6.29
C SER A 18 24.23 -5.07 5.10
N ASN A 19 24.90 -3.96 5.36
CA ASN A 19 25.72 -3.33 4.32
C ASN A 19 26.84 -4.28 3.83
N ALA A 20 27.44 -5.04 4.74
CA ALA A 20 28.47 -6.00 4.38
C ALA A 20 27.95 -7.12 3.47
N GLU A 21 26.80 -7.67 3.79
CA GLU A 21 26.16 -8.72 2.99
C GLU A 21 25.76 -8.19 1.61
N LEU A 22 25.18 -6.99 1.57
CA LEU A 22 24.78 -6.37 0.31
C LEU A 22 25.99 -6.08 -0.57
N ALA A 23 27.05 -5.53 0.01
CA ALA A 23 28.29 -5.25 -0.71
C ALA A 23 28.85 -6.52 -1.35
N ASP A 24 28.84 -7.61 -0.61
CA ASP A 24 29.29 -8.91 -1.11
C ASP A 24 28.42 -9.41 -2.28
N GLU A 25 27.09 -9.32 -2.14
CA GLU A 25 26.17 -9.74 -3.20
C GLU A 25 26.37 -9.00 -4.52
N ILE A 26 26.70 -7.71 -4.46
CA ILE A 26 26.82 -6.87 -5.65
C ILE A 26 28.27 -6.59 -6.05
N ASN A 27 29.22 -7.25 -5.40
CA ASN A 27 30.66 -7.15 -5.68
C ASN A 27 31.21 -5.72 -5.54
N LEU A 28 30.89 -5.07 -4.42
CA LEU A 28 31.43 -3.77 -4.05
C LEU A 28 32.16 -3.88 -2.71
N SER A 29 33.05 -2.93 -2.45
CA SER A 29 33.59 -2.77 -1.09
C SER A 29 32.48 -2.28 -0.16
N PRO A 30 32.53 -2.60 1.15
CA PRO A 30 31.53 -2.09 2.10
C PRO A 30 31.40 -0.57 2.09
N SER A 31 32.50 0.16 1.96
CA SER A 31 32.47 1.62 1.93
C SER A 31 31.82 2.16 0.65
N ALA A 32 32.09 1.55 -0.50
CA ALA A 32 31.46 1.94 -1.76
C ALA A 32 29.97 1.65 -1.74
N CYS A 33 29.57 0.50 -1.20
CA CYS A 33 28.18 0.12 -1.04
C CYS A 33 27.44 1.11 -0.14
N HIS A 34 28.01 1.44 1.00
CA HIS A 34 27.42 2.40 1.95
C HIS A 34 27.19 3.77 1.29
N ARG A 35 28.17 4.27 0.56
CA ARG A 35 28.02 5.56 -0.14
C ARG A 35 26.92 5.54 -1.18
N ARG A 36 26.77 4.44 -1.91
CA ARG A 36 25.69 4.30 -2.90
C ARG A 36 24.32 4.24 -2.27
N ILE A 37 24.17 3.48 -1.18
CA ILE A 37 22.90 3.42 -0.44
C ILE A 37 22.53 4.80 0.08
N GLN A 38 23.49 5.51 0.69
CA GLN A 38 23.28 6.85 1.21
C GLN A 38 22.75 7.79 0.11
N ARG A 39 23.37 7.74 -1.05
CA ARG A 39 22.99 8.59 -2.18
C ARG A 39 21.59 8.22 -2.71
N ILE A 40 21.28 6.93 -2.79
CA ILE A 40 19.97 6.43 -3.20
C ILE A 40 18.88 6.93 -2.23
N GLU A 41 19.16 6.84 -0.93
CA GLU A 41 18.24 7.33 0.11
C GLU A 41 18.08 8.85 0.04
N ASP A 42 19.18 9.59 -0.08
CA ASP A 42 19.15 11.04 -0.14
C ASP A 42 18.39 11.56 -1.36
N ARG A 43 18.39 10.82 -2.46
CA ARG A 43 17.64 11.15 -3.67
C ARG A 43 16.18 10.72 -3.62
N GLY A 44 15.75 10.07 -2.55
CA GLY A 44 14.36 9.68 -2.36
C GLY A 44 13.89 8.48 -3.16
N PHE A 45 14.80 7.65 -3.68
CA PHE A 45 14.43 6.42 -4.39
C PHE A 45 13.81 5.39 -3.47
N ILE A 46 14.14 5.43 -2.19
CA ILE A 46 13.57 4.55 -1.17
C ILE A 46 12.64 5.41 -0.33
N LYS A 47 11.35 5.07 -0.36
CA LYS A 47 10.34 5.79 0.39
C LYS A 47 10.45 5.48 1.88
N ASP A 48 10.61 4.22 2.22
CA ASP A 48 10.70 3.77 3.61
C ASP A 48 11.18 2.32 3.69
N TYR A 49 11.61 1.92 4.89
CA TYR A 49 11.91 0.53 5.23
C TYR A 49 10.88 0.09 6.26
N VAL A 50 10.07 -0.90 5.91
CA VAL A 50 8.99 -1.36 6.79
C VAL A 50 8.96 -2.87 6.88
N ALA A 51 8.48 -3.39 8.01
CA ALA A 51 8.16 -4.80 8.14
C ALA A 51 6.82 -5.07 7.48
N LEU A 52 6.77 -6.08 6.63
CA LEU A 52 5.53 -6.55 6.04
C LEU A 52 4.99 -7.66 6.92
N LEU A 53 3.79 -7.45 7.47
CA LEU A 53 3.17 -8.41 8.38
C LEU A 53 2.33 -9.43 7.60
N ASP A 54 2.27 -10.64 8.12
CA ASP A 54 1.35 -11.66 7.61
C ASP A 54 -0.06 -11.34 8.12
N PRO A 55 -1.00 -10.97 7.24
CA PRO A 55 -2.35 -10.58 7.67
C PRO A 55 -3.09 -11.66 8.46
N ARG A 56 -2.84 -12.94 8.15
CA ARG A 56 -3.47 -14.05 8.85
C ARG A 56 -2.99 -14.14 10.29
N LYS A 57 -1.70 -13.94 10.50
CA LYS A 57 -1.11 -14.03 11.83
C LYS A 57 -1.46 -12.88 12.75
N VAL A 58 -1.72 -11.70 12.17
CA VAL A 58 -2.16 -10.54 12.95
C VAL A 58 -3.67 -10.36 12.96
N GLY A 59 -4.41 -11.33 12.42
CA GLY A 59 -5.85 -11.41 12.57
C GLY A 59 -6.71 -10.59 11.61
N VAL A 60 -6.17 -10.19 10.46
CA VAL A 60 -6.93 -9.44 9.43
C VAL A 60 -6.79 -10.09 8.05
N PRO A 61 -7.18 -11.37 7.91
CA PRO A 61 -6.97 -12.11 6.67
C PRO A 61 -7.94 -11.75 5.54
N THR A 62 -9.03 -11.04 5.85
CA THR A 62 -10.09 -10.75 4.89
C THR A 62 -9.81 -9.44 4.18
N THR A 63 -9.72 -9.49 2.85
CA THR A 63 -9.52 -8.30 2.01
C THR A 63 -10.77 -8.04 1.19
N VAL A 64 -11.22 -6.78 1.19
CA VAL A 64 -12.39 -6.32 0.46
C VAL A 64 -11.99 -5.13 -0.39
N PHE A 65 -12.34 -5.17 -1.68
CA PHE A 65 -12.18 -4.02 -2.55
C PHE A 65 -13.52 -3.31 -2.67
N VAL A 66 -13.52 -2.00 -2.45
CA VAL A 66 -14.75 -1.20 -2.40
C VAL A 66 -14.67 -0.12 -3.47
N GLU A 67 -15.61 -0.17 -4.40
CA GLU A 67 -15.77 0.88 -5.41
C GLU A 67 -16.73 1.93 -4.88
N ILE A 68 -16.32 3.20 -4.96
CA ILE A 68 -17.09 4.32 -4.44
C ILE A 68 -17.42 5.27 -5.60
N THR A 69 -18.68 5.62 -5.71
CA THR A 69 -19.14 6.69 -6.62
C THR A 69 -19.67 7.84 -5.77
N LEU A 70 -19.19 9.05 -6.04
CA LEU A 70 -19.60 10.24 -5.31
C LEU A 70 -20.77 10.93 -6.01
N ASN A 71 -21.52 11.78 -5.27
CA ASN A 71 -22.62 12.57 -5.79
C ASN A 71 -22.15 13.64 -6.80
N ALA A 72 -20.91 14.10 -6.67
CA ALA A 72 -20.31 15.10 -7.53
C ALA A 72 -18.80 14.90 -7.55
N GLN A 73 -18.13 15.41 -8.57
CA GLN A 73 -16.68 15.31 -8.74
C GLN A 73 -15.98 16.66 -8.57
N ALA A 74 -16.62 17.61 -7.88
CA ALA A 74 -16.01 18.90 -7.55
C ALA A 74 -14.87 18.69 -6.53
N ASP A 75 -13.84 19.53 -6.60
CA ASP A 75 -12.63 19.38 -5.78
C ASP A 75 -12.94 19.36 -4.28
N ASP A 76 -13.86 20.17 -3.81
CA ASP A 76 -14.24 20.19 -2.39
C ASP A 76 -14.89 18.89 -1.94
N VAL A 77 -15.68 18.26 -2.81
CA VAL A 77 -16.31 16.96 -2.53
C VAL A 77 -15.25 15.85 -2.47
N LEU A 78 -14.32 15.84 -3.42
CA LEU A 78 -13.21 14.88 -3.43
C LEU A 78 -12.34 15.06 -2.19
N ASP A 79 -11.96 16.28 -1.84
CA ASP A 79 -11.11 16.56 -0.69
C ASP A 79 -11.75 16.12 0.61
N ALA A 80 -13.04 16.38 0.79
CA ALA A 80 -13.77 15.97 2.00
C ALA A 80 -13.80 14.44 2.13
N PHE A 81 -14.04 13.74 1.01
CA PHE A 81 -14.03 12.28 0.99
C PHE A 81 -12.63 11.75 1.34
N GLU A 82 -11.61 12.26 0.68
CA GLU A 82 -10.22 11.78 0.86
C GLU A 82 -9.73 11.98 2.30
N GLN A 83 -10.05 13.11 2.91
CA GLN A 83 -9.71 13.35 4.30
C GLN A 83 -10.42 12.38 5.24
N ALA A 84 -11.70 12.15 5.01
CA ALA A 84 -12.49 11.25 5.86
C ALA A 84 -12.01 9.81 5.75
N VAL A 85 -11.75 9.31 4.53
CA VAL A 85 -11.32 7.93 4.31
C VAL A 85 -9.93 7.66 4.87
N SER A 86 -9.05 8.66 4.88
CA SER A 86 -7.69 8.54 5.40
C SER A 86 -7.64 8.25 6.90
N LYS A 87 -8.73 8.50 7.62
CA LYS A 87 -8.82 8.29 9.08
C LYS A 87 -9.30 6.90 9.46
N ILE A 88 -9.64 6.05 8.50
CA ILE A 88 -10.15 4.70 8.75
C ILE A 88 -8.96 3.73 8.71
N PRO A 89 -8.54 3.17 9.87
CA PRO A 89 -7.32 2.33 9.90
C PRO A 89 -7.39 1.08 9.04
N ASN A 90 -8.59 0.53 8.84
CA ASN A 90 -8.78 -0.67 8.04
C ASN A 90 -8.67 -0.41 6.52
N VAL A 91 -8.68 0.83 6.09
CA VAL A 91 -8.47 1.19 4.68
C VAL A 91 -6.97 1.33 4.44
N LEU A 92 -6.41 0.42 3.68
CA LEU A 92 -4.97 0.40 3.39
C LEU A 92 -4.59 1.20 2.16
N GLU A 93 -5.52 1.33 1.20
CA GLU A 93 -5.29 2.05 -0.04
C GLU A 93 -6.57 2.75 -0.47
N CYS A 94 -6.42 3.91 -1.06
CA CYS A 94 -7.50 4.67 -1.66
C CYS A 94 -6.96 5.29 -2.94
N HIS A 95 -7.58 4.97 -4.07
CA HIS A 95 -7.15 5.45 -5.39
C HIS A 95 -8.29 6.17 -6.08
N LEU A 96 -8.01 7.38 -6.57
CA LEU A 96 -8.93 8.06 -7.49
C LEU A 96 -8.78 7.41 -8.87
N MET A 97 -9.90 7.01 -9.45
CA MET A 97 -9.92 6.20 -10.66
C MET A 97 -10.49 6.98 -11.85
N ALA A 98 -9.95 6.72 -13.01
CA ALA A 98 -10.57 7.10 -14.27
C ALA A 98 -11.39 5.89 -14.74
N GLY A 99 -12.72 5.99 -14.65
CA GLY A 99 -13.60 4.87 -14.98
C GLY A 99 -15.00 5.09 -14.45
N SER A 100 -15.75 3.99 -14.28
CA SER A 100 -17.14 4.04 -13.83
C SER A 100 -17.30 4.45 -12.37
N ALA A 101 -16.37 4.03 -11.51
CA ALA A 101 -16.34 4.46 -10.11
C ALA A 101 -15.33 5.60 -9.93
N ASP A 102 -15.54 6.43 -8.92
CA ASP A 102 -14.62 7.54 -8.63
C ASP A 102 -13.41 7.08 -7.83
N TYR A 103 -13.61 6.16 -6.87
CA TYR A 103 -12.54 5.64 -6.01
C TYR A 103 -12.61 4.13 -5.89
N ILE A 104 -11.45 3.54 -5.66
CA ILE A 104 -11.37 2.16 -5.21
C ILE A 104 -10.58 2.13 -3.91
N LEU A 105 -11.12 1.41 -2.92
CA LEU A 105 -10.49 1.21 -1.61
C LEU A 105 -10.06 -0.23 -1.47
N LYS A 106 -8.95 -0.44 -0.76
CA LYS A 106 -8.58 -1.76 -0.26
C LYS A 106 -8.78 -1.76 1.25
N VAL A 107 -9.66 -2.63 1.73
CA VAL A 107 -10.04 -2.71 3.15
C VAL A 107 -9.66 -4.09 3.68
N VAL A 108 -9.11 -4.13 4.90
CA VAL A 108 -8.82 -5.40 5.59
C VAL A 108 -9.67 -5.52 6.84
N ALA A 109 -10.07 -6.75 7.14
CA ALA A 109 -10.95 -7.07 8.27
C ALA A 109 -10.62 -8.46 8.81
N GLU A 110 -11.10 -8.74 10.04
CA GLU A 110 -10.96 -10.07 10.65
C GLU A 110 -11.76 -11.12 9.88
N ASP A 111 -12.98 -10.77 9.51
CA ASP A 111 -13.92 -11.65 8.80
C ASP A 111 -15.03 -10.81 8.16
N THR A 112 -16.05 -11.47 7.61
CA THR A 112 -17.18 -10.79 6.96
C THR A 112 -18.01 -9.99 7.95
N GLU A 113 -18.16 -10.47 9.18
CA GLU A 113 -18.89 -9.74 10.24
C GLU A 113 -18.16 -8.47 10.63
N ASP A 114 -16.86 -8.55 10.78
CA ASP A 114 -16.02 -7.38 11.08
C ASP A 114 -16.10 -6.36 9.94
N TYR A 115 -16.07 -6.82 8.69
CA TYR A 115 -16.25 -5.92 7.56
C TYR A 115 -17.63 -5.25 7.60
N SER A 116 -18.67 -5.99 7.92
CA SER A 116 -20.04 -5.42 8.07
C SER A 116 -20.04 -4.30 9.11
N ARG A 117 -19.33 -4.48 10.22
CA ARG A 117 -19.18 -3.46 11.26
C ARG A 117 -18.43 -2.24 10.72
N ILE A 118 -17.29 -2.45 10.02
CA ILE A 118 -16.52 -1.36 9.40
C ILE A 118 -17.38 -0.60 8.41
N HIS A 119 -18.12 -1.30 7.57
CA HIS A 119 -19.02 -0.73 6.59
C HIS A 119 -20.05 0.18 7.26
N ARG A 120 -20.75 -0.34 8.27
CA ARG A 120 -21.78 0.39 8.98
C ARG A 120 -21.26 1.57 9.79
N GLN A 121 -20.13 1.41 10.49
CA GLN A 121 -19.61 2.42 11.40
C GLN A 121 -18.77 3.48 10.70
N HIS A 122 -18.13 3.14 9.58
CA HIS A 122 -17.18 4.02 8.91
C HIS A 122 -17.51 4.33 7.46
N LEU A 123 -17.73 3.31 6.63
CA LEU A 123 -17.87 3.52 5.20
C LEU A 123 -19.16 4.24 4.82
N THR A 124 -20.27 3.90 5.47
CA THR A 124 -21.58 4.54 5.21
C THR A 124 -21.60 6.00 5.68
N ARG A 125 -20.64 6.41 6.50
CA ARG A 125 -20.55 7.79 7.02
C ARG A 125 -19.61 8.67 6.22
N LEU A 126 -18.97 8.13 5.18
CA LEU A 126 -18.10 8.91 4.32
C LEU A 126 -18.92 9.98 3.57
N PRO A 127 -18.40 11.22 3.49
CA PRO A 127 -19.16 12.31 2.86
C PRO A 127 -19.25 12.16 1.35
N GLY A 128 -20.38 12.55 0.79
CA GLY A 128 -20.58 12.66 -0.66
C GLY A 128 -20.76 11.36 -1.40
N VAL A 129 -20.90 10.22 -0.73
CA VAL A 129 -21.05 8.93 -1.37
C VAL A 129 -22.47 8.75 -1.92
N ALA A 130 -22.54 8.48 -3.24
CA ALA A 130 -23.81 8.14 -3.90
C ALA A 130 -24.02 6.63 -3.95
N GLN A 131 -22.96 5.87 -4.21
CA GLN A 131 -23.05 4.42 -4.39
C GLN A 131 -21.75 3.75 -3.92
N MET A 132 -21.90 2.56 -3.37
CA MET A 132 -20.78 1.77 -2.86
C MET A 132 -20.98 0.32 -3.24
N GLN A 133 -19.93 -0.31 -3.78
CA GLN A 133 -19.96 -1.73 -4.15
C GLN A 133 -18.76 -2.43 -3.53
N SER A 134 -19.02 -3.40 -2.66
CA SER A 134 -18.00 -4.19 -1.99
C SER A 134 -17.80 -5.53 -2.69
N SER A 135 -16.54 -5.90 -2.93
CA SER A 135 -16.17 -7.18 -3.52
C SER A 135 -15.17 -7.88 -2.61
N PHE A 136 -15.56 -9.07 -2.12
CA PHE A 136 -14.71 -9.86 -1.24
C PHE A 136 -13.71 -10.67 -2.04
N THR A 137 -12.44 -10.64 -1.62
CA THR A 137 -11.42 -11.50 -2.17
C THR A 137 -11.65 -12.93 -1.68
N LEU A 138 -11.79 -13.88 -2.60
CA LEU A 138 -11.91 -15.29 -2.22
C LEU A 138 -10.58 -15.83 -1.71
N ARG A 139 -9.51 -15.52 -2.43
CA ARG A 139 -8.13 -15.78 -2.01
C ARG A 139 -7.17 -14.91 -2.78
N THR A 140 -6.04 -14.59 -2.20
CA THR A 140 -4.97 -13.89 -2.90
C THR A 140 -4.09 -14.93 -3.59
N VAL A 141 -4.02 -14.85 -4.92
CA VAL A 141 -3.20 -15.77 -5.71
C VAL A 141 -1.72 -15.48 -5.48
N PHE A 142 -1.33 -14.23 -5.62
CA PHE A 142 -0.03 -13.76 -5.20
C PHE A 142 -0.06 -12.25 -4.97
N LYS A 143 0.89 -11.79 -4.19
CA LYS A 143 1.08 -10.37 -3.91
C LYS A 143 2.55 -10.11 -3.73
N THR A 144 3.07 -9.06 -4.34
CA THR A 144 4.45 -8.60 -4.14
C THR A 144 4.49 -7.10 -3.99
N THR A 145 5.46 -6.63 -3.22
CA THR A 145 5.75 -5.20 -3.11
C THR A 145 6.97 -4.81 -3.94
N ALA A 146 7.63 -5.79 -4.58
CA ALA A 146 8.81 -5.53 -5.40
C ALA A 146 8.41 -4.92 -6.74
N LEU A 147 8.89 -3.70 -7.00
CA LEU A 147 8.68 -3.03 -8.27
C LEU A 147 9.65 -3.59 -9.32
N PRO A 148 9.24 -3.64 -10.60
CA PRO A 148 10.10 -4.14 -11.68
C PRO A 148 11.15 -3.09 -12.06
N VAL A 149 12.29 -3.18 -11.45
CA VAL A 149 13.42 -2.25 -11.70
C VAL A 149 14.64 -2.94 -12.24
#